data_e6c0feade5f3c9dc2beef77b8011d4bc
#
_entry.id   e6c0feade5f3c9dc2beef77b8011d4bc
#
_cell.length_a   1.000
_cell.length_b   1.000
_cell.length_c   1.000
_cell.angle_alpha   90.00
_cell.angle_beta   90.00
_cell.angle_gamma   90.00
#
_symmetry.space_group_name_H-M   'P 1'
#
loop_
_entity.id
_entity.type
_entity.pdbx_description
1 polymer ?
#
loop_
_entity_poly.entity_id
_entity_poly.type
_entity_poly.pdbx_seq_one_letter_code
_entity_poly.pdbx_strand_id
1 'polypeptide(L)'
;MKDDQVIKKANLIIQSIEETKDSFLANCPNSESESDDKQNLLRSALVLTCSGIDALIKCLVNDALNAVVEHDEGAQEQLKNYIREKIKKDYDDAKFLSELFISKDPRKKSLQILKAELTHNSLQSAEEIFRIASYFNIETKELGVPISTLKDIFNTRNIITHQFDFDLSSSGLVRHKHKKELIDDYCVKVVELAKTFVKCVEQKIKQPKLDNFRDILEIDDDGSVIFNY
;
A
#
# COMPACT_ATOMS: atom_id res chain seq x y z
N MET A 1 -17.73 -15.81 -1.86
CA MET A 1 -18.40 -15.21 -0.68
C MET A 1 -17.48 -14.36 0.18
N LYS A 2 -16.31 -14.90 0.68
CA LYS A 2 -15.40 -14.08 1.51
C LYS A 2 -14.66 -13.02 0.69
N ASP A 3 -14.28 -13.37 -0.53
CA ASP A 3 -13.54 -12.51 -1.46
C ASP A 3 -14.39 -11.33 -1.97
N ASP A 4 -15.68 -11.55 -2.25
CA ASP A 4 -16.61 -10.45 -2.61
C ASP A 4 -16.77 -9.43 -1.48
N GLN A 5 -16.69 -9.86 -0.22
CA GLN A 5 -16.75 -8.94 0.93
C GLN A 5 -15.52 -8.05 1.02
N VAL A 6 -14.32 -8.58 0.69
CA VAL A 6 -13.08 -7.80 0.67
C VAL A 6 -13.16 -6.69 -0.37
N ILE A 7 -13.55 -7.02 -1.59
CA ILE A 7 -13.69 -6.04 -2.69
C ILE A 7 -14.79 -5.02 -2.37
N LYS A 8 -15.91 -5.45 -1.80
CA LYS A 8 -16.97 -4.53 -1.36
C LYS A 8 -16.47 -3.55 -0.31
N LYS A 9 -15.72 -4.01 0.69
CA LYS A 9 -15.12 -3.17 1.73
C LYS A 9 -14.11 -2.17 1.14
N ALA A 10 -13.27 -2.62 0.21
CA ALA A 10 -12.33 -1.76 -0.49
C ALA A 10 -13.03 -0.65 -1.28
N ASN A 11 -14.11 -0.98 -1.99
CA ASN A 11 -14.91 0.00 -2.75
C ASN A 11 -15.60 1.03 -1.83
N LEU A 12 -16.05 0.64 -0.64
CA LEU A 12 -16.58 1.58 0.35
C LEU A 12 -15.51 2.56 0.84
N ILE A 13 -14.28 2.10 1.02
CA ILE A 13 -13.16 2.99 1.37
C ILE A 13 -12.88 3.97 0.23
N ILE A 14 -12.86 3.51 -1.04
CA ILE A 14 -12.69 4.39 -2.21
C ILE A 14 -13.80 5.45 -2.25
N GLN A 15 -15.05 5.05 -2.09
CA GLN A 15 -16.17 6.00 -2.04
C GLN A 15 -15.97 7.05 -0.95
N SER A 16 -15.55 6.65 0.25
CA SER A 16 -15.28 7.60 1.35
C SER A 16 -14.12 8.55 1.03
N ILE A 17 -13.09 8.09 0.29
CA ILE A 17 -11.99 8.94 -0.18
C ILE A 17 -12.52 10.00 -1.17
N GLU A 18 -13.36 9.60 -2.14
CA GLU A 18 -13.95 10.49 -3.13
C GLU A 18 -14.85 11.53 -2.48
N GLU A 19 -15.78 11.11 -1.62
CA GLU A 19 -16.68 11.99 -0.88
C GLU A 19 -15.91 13.01 -0.02
N THR A 20 -14.84 12.58 0.66
CA THR A 20 -13.98 13.45 1.45
C THR A 20 -13.27 14.48 0.57
N LYS A 21 -12.63 14.04 -0.52
CA LYS A 21 -11.97 14.90 -1.51
C LYS A 21 -12.95 15.96 -2.03
N ASP A 22 -14.10 15.51 -2.50
CA ASP A 22 -15.11 16.40 -3.11
C ASP A 22 -15.65 17.43 -2.10
N SER A 23 -15.87 17.03 -0.85
CA SER A 23 -16.30 17.93 0.23
C SER A 23 -15.32 19.06 0.49
N PHE A 24 -14.01 18.75 0.53
CA PHE A 24 -13.00 19.79 0.75
C PHE A 24 -12.83 20.69 -0.48
N LEU A 25 -12.75 20.12 -1.69
CA LEU A 25 -12.49 20.86 -2.91
C LEU A 25 -13.67 21.72 -3.37
N ALA A 26 -14.91 21.30 -3.09
CA ALA A 26 -16.11 22.11 -3.36
C ALA A 26 -16.11 23.44 -2.60
N ASN A 27 -15.51 23.46 -1.40
CA ASN A 27 -15.44 24.66 -0.56
C ASN A 27 -14.15 25.47 -0.78
N CYS A 28 -13.27 25.03 -1.70
CA CYS A 28 -12.08 25.77 -2.08
C CYS A 28 -12.34 26.68 -3.27
N PRO A 29 -11.94 27.94 -3.20
CA PRO A 29 -12.08 28.86 -4.32
C PRO A 29 -11.00 28.67 -5.41
N ASN A 30 -11.20 29.33 -6.54
CA ASN A 30 -10.37 29.15 -7.75
C ASN A 30 -9.18 30.10 -7.86
N SER A 31 -8.82 30.87 -6.80
CA SER A 31 -7.73 31.86 -6.90
C SER A 31 -6.60 31.64 -5.90
N GLU A 32 -5.35 31.91 -6.34
CA GLU A 32 -4.12 31.79 -5.55
C GLU A 32 -4.02 32.84 -4.39
N SER A 33 -4.82 33.89 -4.43
CA SER A 33 -4.69 35.05 -3.53
C SER A 33 -5.43 34.92 -2.20
N GLU A 34 -5.81 33.70 -1.80
CA GLU A 34 -6.77 33.48 -0.75
C GLU A 34 -6.17 33.26 0.64
N SER A 35 -7.05 33.51 1.65
CA SER A 35 -6.74 33.38 3.05
C SER A 35 -6.17 32.01 3.42
N ASP A 36 -5.34 31.95 4.45
CA ASP A 36 -4.76 30.68 4.94
C ASP A 36 -5.81 29.62 5.26
N ASP A 37 -7.03 30.01 5.64
CA ASP A 37 -8.13 29.06 5.91
C ASP A 37 -8.49 28.26 4.67
N LYS A 38 -8.56 28.89 3.51
CA LYS A 38 -8.88 28.23 2.25
C LYS A 38 -7.72 27.35 1.76
N GLN A 39 -6.50 27.80 1.94
CA GLN A 39 -5.31 26.96 1.72
C GLN A 39 -5.29 25.73 2.63
N ASN A 40 -5.78 25.86 3.87
CA ASN A 40 -5.90 24.72 4.78
C ASN A 40 -6.90 23.65 4.28
N LEU A 41 -7.96 24.03 3.55
CA LEU A 41 -8.87 23.06 2.91
C LEU A 41 -8.15 22.26 1.82
N LEU A 42 -7.33 22.89 0.99
CA LEU A 42 -6.52 22.19 -0.04
C LEU A 42 -5.53 21.22 0.60
N ARG A 43 -4.81 21.67 1.64
CA ARG A 43 -3.89 20.80 2.40
C ARG A 43 -4.63 19.60 3.00
N SER A 44 -5.79 19.84 3.59
CA SER A 44 -6.61 18.79 4.19
C SER A 44 -7.11 17.80 3.14
N ALA A 45 -7.55 18.26 1.97
CA ALA A 45 -7.98 17.40 0.87
C ALA A 45 -6.87 16.42 0.48
N LEU A 46 -5.64 16.90 0.24
CA LEU A 46 -4.51 16.07 -0.14
C LEU A 46 -4.13 15.07 0.96
N VAL A 47 -3.98 15.57 2.21
CA VAL A 47 -3.56 14.72 3.34
C VAL A 47 -4.57 13.62 3.62
N LEU A 48 -5.86 13.92 3.60
CA LEU A 48 -6.91 12.93 3.87
C LEU A 48 -7.07 11.95 2.71
N THR A 49 -6.94 12.40 1.46
CA THR A 49 -6.95 11.51 0.29
C THR A 49 -5.79 10.52 0.36
N CYS A 50 -4.58 10.98 0.68
CA CYS A 50 -3.41 10.10 0.86
C CYS A 50 -3.55 9.18 2.09
N SER A 51 -4.21 9.63 3.16
CA SER A 51 -4.49 8.78 4.32
C SER A 51 -5.53 7.71 3.99
N GLY A 52 -6.48 8.02 3.11
CA GLY A 52 -7.47 7.06 2.62
C GLY A 52 -6.84 5.92 1.82
N ILE A 53 -5.88 6.21 0.94
CA ILE A 53 -5.19 5.14 0.21
C ILE A 53 -4.32 4.29 1.14
N ASP A 54 -3.70 4.85 2.18
CA ASP A 54 -3.00 4.07 3.21
C ASP A 54 -3.97 3.08 3.89
N ALA A 55 -5.15 3.55 4.31
CA ALA A 55 -6.18 2.70 4.90
C ALA A 55 -6.65 1.60 3.94
N LEU A 56 -6.86 1.93 2.66
CA LEU A 56 -7.27 0.98 1.63
C LEU A 56 -6.21 -0.12 1.43
N ILE A 57 -4.96 0.25 1.24
CA ILE A 57 -3.88 -0.71 1.00
C ILE A 57 -3.69 -1.62 2.21
N LYS A 58 -3.72 -1.09 3.43
CA LYS A 58 -3.69 -1.89 4.65
C LYS A 58 -4.87 -2.85 4.76
N CYS A 59 -6.06 -2.41 4.37
CA CYS A 59 -7.23 -3.28 4.29
C CYS A 59 -6.98 -4.44 3.31
N LEU A 60 -6.50 -4.16 2.10
CA LEU A 60 -6.20 -5.19 1.10
C LEU A 60 -5.10 -6.15 1.56
N VAL A 61 -4.02 -5.64 2.17
CA VAL A 61 -2.96 -6.50 2.74
C VAL A 61 -3.54 -7.45 3.79
N ASN A 62 -4.37 -6.96 4.68
CA ASN A 62 -4.92 -7.80 5.75
C ASN A 62 -5.97 -8.80 5.24
N ASP A 63 -6.84 -8.39 4.33
CA ASP A 63 -8.03 -9.14 3.97
C ASP A 63 -7.86 -9.94 2.66
N ALA A 64 -7.06 -9.43 1.69
CA ALA A 64 -6.92 -10.00 0.34
C ALA A 64 -5.62 -10.78 0.09
N LEU A 65 -4.49 -10.42 0.73
CA LEU A 65 -3.17 -10.95 0.35
C LEU A 65 -3.12 -12.49 0.42
N ASN A 66 -3.78 -13.11 1.40
CA ASN A 66 -3.84 -14.58 1.49
C ASN A 66 -4.51 -15.19 0.25
N ALA A 67 -5.65 -14.64 -0.15
CA ALA A 67 -6.37 -15.12 -1.32
C ALA A 67 -5.53 -14.93 -2.60
N VAL A 68 -4.89 -13.76 -2.77
CA VAL A 68 -4.02 -13.54 -3.93
C VAL A 68 -2.88 -14.55 -3.97
N VAL A 69 -2.21 -14.82 -2.86
CA VAL A 69 -1.15 -15.84 -2.79
C VAL A 69 -1.68 -17.27 -3.06
N GLU A 70 -2.96 -17.55 -2.80
CA GLU A 70 -3.58 -18.84 -3.13
C GLU A 70 -3.93 -18.99 -4.62
N HIS A 71 -4.04 -17.88 -5.36
CA HIS A 71 -4.54 -17.86 -6.74
C HIS A 71 -3.52 -17.39 -7.78
N ASP A 72 -2.40 -16.78 -7.38
CA ASP A 72 -1.43 -16.14 -8.26
C ASP A 72 0.00 -16.65 -8.00
N GLU A 73 0.61 -17.30 -9.03
CA GLU A 73 1.96 -17.87 -8.94
C GLU A 73 3.03 -16.81 -8.64
N GLY A 74 2.91 -15.61 -9.23
CA GLY A 74 3.85 -14.52 -9.00
C GLY A 74 3.79 -14.03 -7.56
N ALA A 75 2.61 -13.93 -6.96
CA ALA A 75 2.45 -13.57 -5.55
C ALA A 75 3.02 -14.67 -4.62
N GLN A 76 2.89 -15.95 -5.00
CA GLN A 76 3.55 -17.05 -4.29
C GLN A 76 5.07 -16.91 -4.34
N GLU A 77 5.63 -16.61 -5.50
CA GLU A 77 7.07 -16.43 -5.65
C GLU A 77 7.58 -15.22 -4.86
N GLN A 78 6.81 -14.12 -4.79
CA GLN A 78 7.13 -12.99 -3.92
C GLN A 78 7.15 -13.38 -2.44
N LEU A 79 6.21 -14.22 -1.98
CA LEU A 79 6.24 -14.74 -0.62
C LEU A 79 7.47 -15.63 -0.38
N LYS A 80 7.83 -16.51 -1.33
CA LYS A 80 9.04 -17.33 -1.24
C LYS A 80 10.29 -16.46 -1.15
N ASN A 81 10.40 -15.43 -1.99
CA ASN A 81 11.51 -14.50 -1.97
C ASN A 81 11.60 -13.76 -0.64
N TYR A 82 10.48 -13.32 -0.07
CA TYR A 82 10.44 -12.72 1.26
C TYR A 82 11.00 -13.67 2.32
N ILE A 83 10.56 -14.93 2.33
CA ILE A 83 11.05 -15.94 3.29
C ILE A 83 12.57 -16.16 3.11
N ARG A 84 13.03 -16.34 1.86
CA ARG A 84 14.46 -16.50 1.54
C ARG A 84 15.31 -15.32 2.02
N GLU A 85 14.85 -14.09 1.79
CA GLU A 85 15.53 -12.88 2.24
C GLU A 85 15.58 -12.79 3.77
N LYS A 86 14.50 -13.16 4.46
CA LYS A 86 14.50 -13.25 5.93
C LYS A 86 15.52 -14.27 6.43
N ILE A 87 15.52 -15.47 5.89
CA ILE A 87 16.48 -16.52 6.27
C ILE A 87 17.92 -16.07 6.01
N LYS A 88 18.21 -15.40 4.89
CA LYS A 88 19.55 -14.91 4.56
C LYS A 88 20.04 -13.79 5.48
N LYS A 89 19.16 -12.87 5.85
CA LYS A 89 19.51 -11.73 6.71
C LYS A 89 19.63 -12.13 8.18
N ASP A 90 18.85 -13.13 8.58
CA ASP A 90 18.58 -13.44 9.96
C ASP A 90 19.36 -14.65 10.50
N TYR A 91 20.61 -14.84 10.05
CA TYR A 91 21.53 -15.67 10.84
C TYR A 91 21.62 -15.17 12.31
N ASP A 92 21.23 -13.89 12.53
CA ASP A 92 21.06 -13.28 13.85
C ASP A 92 19.60 -13.22 14.34
N ASP A 93 18.56 -13.48 13.51
CA ASP A 93 17.15 -13.41 13.91
C ASP A 93 16.54 -14.80 14.08
N ALA A 94 17.07 -15.53 15.06
CA ALA A 94 16.52 -16.81 15.53
C ALA A 94 15.01 -16.76 15.82
N LYS A 95 14.45 -15.55 16.00
CA LYS A 95 13.03 -15.33 16.28
C LYS A 95 12.13 -15.69 15.11
N PHE A 96 12.44 -15.21 13.90
CA PHE A 96 11.63 -15.52 12.70
C PHE A 96 11.60 -17.03 12.44
N LEU A 97 12.79 -17.67 12.44
CA LEU A 97 12.90 -19.11 12.22
C LEU A 97 12.21 -19.91 13.33
N SER A 98 12.39 -19.53 14.60
CA SER A 98 11.73 -20.22 15.72
C SER A 98 10.20 -20.12 15.63
N GLU A 99 9.66 -18.96 15.25
CA GLU A 99 8.22 -18.78 15.05
C GLU A 99 7.68 -19.64 13.88
N LEU A 100 8.47 -19.83 12.83
CA LEU A 100 8.10 -20.70 11.70
C LEU A 100 8.12 -22.19 12.09
N PHE A 101 9.21 -22.65 12.71
CA PHE A 101 9.40 -24.07 13.06
C PHE A 101 8.43 -24.57 14.15
N ILE A 102 8.01 -23.70 15.06
CA ILE A 102 7.01 -24.05 16.10
C ILE A 102 5.58 -24.00 15.52
N SER A 103 5.37 -23.32 14.41
CA SER A 103 4.04 -23.17 13.81
C SER A 103 3.57 -24.47 13.16
N LYS A 104 2.29 -24.85 13.40
CA LYS A 104 1.64 -25.95 12.67
C LYS A 104 1.43 -25.65 11.19
N ASP A 105 1.49 -24.38 10.81
CA ASP A 105 1.34 -23.89 9.43
C ASP A 105 2.36 -22.78 9.20
N PRO A 106 3.60 -23.12 8.80
CA PRO A 106 4.66 -22.14 8.58
C PRO A 106 4.32 -21.11 7.51
N ARG A 107 3.57 -21.50 6.47
CA ARG A 107 3.10 -20.58 5.42
C ARG A 107 2.17 -19.52 5.96
N LYS A 108 1.16 -19.92 6.70
CA LYS A 108 0.21 -19.00 7.34
C LYS A 108 0.94 -18.07 8.30
N LYS A 109 1.91 -18.58 9.05
CA LYS A 109 2.73 -17.79 9.96
C LYS A 109 3.59 -16.77 9.21
N SER A 110 4.25 -17.17 8.12
CA SER A 110 5.02 -16.24 7.27
C SER A 110 4.15 -15.12 6.72
N LEU A 111 2.95 -15.43 6.23
CA LEU A 111 2.00 -14.44 5.75
C LEU A 111 1.54 -13.49 6.86
N GLN A 112 1.33 -13.97 8.09
CA GLN A 112 1.00 -13.12 9.23
C GLN A 112 2.12 -12.13 9.55
N ILE A 113 3.37 -12.59 9.56
CA ILE A 113 4.54 -11.74 9.81
C ILE A 113 4.68 -10.71 8.69
N LEU A 114 4.61 -11.14 7.41
CA LEU A 114 4.66 -10.23 6.26
C LEU A 114 3.57 -9.15 6.34
N LYS A 115 2.32 -9.53 6.61
CA LYS A 115 1.22 -8.57 6.77
C LYS A 115 1.49 -7.55 7.86
N ALA A 116 1.96 -8.00 9.02
CA ALA A 116 2.32 -7.11 10.11
C ALA A 116 3.41 -6.11 9.69
N GLU A 117 4.44 -6.55 8.98
CA GLU A 117 5.51 -5.68 8.47
C GLU A 117 5.01 -4.68 7.41
N LEU A 118 4.14 -5.12 6.49
CA LEU A 118 3.59 -4.25 5.45
C LEU A 118 2.61 -3.20 5.98
N THR A 119 1.99 -3.45 7.14
CA THR A 119 0.97 -2.56 7.71
C THR A 119 1.43 -1.79 8.95
N HIS A 120 2.67 -2.03 9.42
CA HIS A 120 3.19 -1.43 10.65
C HIS A 120 3.30 0.10 10.55
N ASN A 121 3.82 0.60 9.45
CA ASN A 121 3.99 2.03 9.22
C ASN A 121 2.87 2.59 8.32
N SER A 122 2.68 3.91 8.35
CA SER A 122 1.85 4.59 7.35
C SER A 122 2.60 4.67 6.02
N LEU A 123 1.88 4.59 4.89
CA LEU A 123 2.45 4.80 3.57
C LEU A 123 2.86 6.26 3.41
N GLN A 124 4.14 6.49 3.20
CA GLN A 124 4.72 7.84 3.13
C GLN A 124 5.42 8.13 1.79
N SER A 125 5.52 7.12 0.92
CA SER A 125 6.21 7.26 -0.36
C SER A 125 5.60 6.37 -1.45
N ALA A 126 5.90 6.74 -2.69
CA ALA A 126 5.57 5.93 -3.86
C ALA A 126 6.24 4.55 -3.81
N GLU A 127 7.47 4.48 -3.32
CA GLU A 127 8.27 3.26 -3.20
C GLU A 127 7.59 2.23 -2.28
N GLU A 128 6.99 2.68 -1.19
CA GLU A 128 6.25 1.80 -0.27
C GLU A 128 5.02 1.20 -0.95
N ILE A 129 4.27 1.99 -1.74
CA ILE A 129 3.13 1.49 -2.51
C ILE A 129 3.59 0.42 -3.50
N PHE A 130 4.66 0.67 -4.27
CA PHE A 130 5.18 -0.29 -5.24
C PHE A 130 5.72 -1.55 -4.58
N ARG A 131 6.39 -1.41 -3.43
CA ARG A 131 6.83 -2.56 -2.64
C ARG A 131 5.63 -3.43 -2.21
N ILE A 132 4.54 -2.82 -1.75
CA ILE A 132 3.34 -3.59 -1.39
C ILE A 132 2.68 -4.19 -2.62
N ALA A 133 2.57 -3.44 -3.72
CA ALA A 133 2.01 -3.92 -4.98
C ALA A 133 2.75 -5.17 -5.50
N SER A 134 4.07 -5.24 -5.34
CA SER A 134 4.86 -6.41 -5.75
C SER A 134 4.45 -7.69 -5.03
N TYR A 135 4.04 -7.63 -3.75
CA TYR A 135 3.53 -8.81 -3.04
C TYR A 135 2.16 -9.29 -3.55
N PHE A 136 1.42 -8.42 -4.22
CA PHE A 136 0.21 -8.78 -4.97
C PHE A 136 0.51 -9.19 -6.41
N ASN A 137 1.79 -9.28 -6.81
CA ASN A 137 2.22 -9.46 -8.19
C ASN A 137 1.60 -8.44 -9.15
N ILE A 138 1.54 -7.16 -8.74
CA ILE A 138 1.07 -6.04 -9.54
C ILE A 138 2.30 -5.24 -9.98
N GLU A 139 2.51 -5.16 -11.29
CA GLU A 139 3.62 -4.39 -11.84
C GLU A 139 3.33 -2.88 -11.74
N THR A 140 4.40 -2.09 -11.62
CA THR A 140 4.30 -0.61 -11.54
C THR A 140 3.50 0.01 -12.69
N LYS A 141 3.66 -0.54 -13.91
CA LYS A 141 2.93 -0.05 -15.10
C LYS A 141 1.43 -0.31 -15.03
N GLU A 142 0.99 -1.33 -14.29
CA GLU A 142 -0.42 -1.67 -14.14
C GLU A 142 -1.18 -0.69 -13.23
N LEU A 143 -0.46 0.05 -12.38
CA LEU A 143 -1.06 1.01 -11.45
C LEU A 143 -1.54 2.30 -12.10
N GLY A 144 -1.19 2.54 -13.38
CA GLY A 144 -1.75 3.61 -14.21
C GLY A 144 -1.28 5.04 -13.86
N VAL A 145 -0.56 5.24 -12.76
CA VAL A 145 -0.02 6.54 -12.34
C VAL A 145 1.50 6.51 -12.40
N PRO A 146 2.16 7.48 -13.08
CA PRO A 146 3.60 7.53 -13.16
C PRO A 146 4.27 7.67 -11.79
N ILE A 147 5.41 7.00 -11.63
CA ILE A 147 6.21 7.03 -10.39
C ILE A 147 6.60 8.47 -9.98
N SER A 148 7.00 9.30 -10.96
CA SER A 148 7.35 10.69 -10.72
C SER A 148 6.19 11.48 -10.11
N THR A 149 5.00 11.29 -10.67
CA THR A 149 3.79 11.96 -10.17
C THR A 149 3.45 11.53 -8.73
N LEU A 150 3.56 10.23 -8.44
CA LEU A 150 3.34 9.76 -7.06
C LEU A 150 4.39 10.30 -6.09
N LYS A 151 5.64 10.43 -6.52
CA LYS A 151 6.69 11.07 -5.72
C LYS A 151 6.35 12.53 -5.40
N ASP A 152 5.89 13.29 -6.37
CA ASP A 152 5.49 14.67 -6.19
C ASP A 152 4.30 14.79 -5.21
N ILE A 153 3.30 13.93 -5.35
CA ILE A 153 2.13 13.85 -4.47
C ILE A 153 2.56 13.59 -3.02
N PHE A 154 3.33 12.51 -2.79
CA PHE A 154 3.76 12.15 -1.45
C PHE A 154 4.74 13.15 -0.84
N ASN A 155 5.62 13.75 -1.65
CA ASN A 155 6.52 14.81 -1.19
C ASN A 155 5.72 16.04 -0.73
N THR A 156 4.75 16.50 -1.52
CA THR A 156 3.87 17.61 -1.15
C THR A 156 3.09 17.30 0.13
N ARG A 157 2.50 16.10 0.22
CA ARG A 157 1.80 15.65 1.42
C ARG A 157 2.72 15.63 2.65
N ASN A 158 3.96 15.16 2.51
CA ASN A 158 4.91 15.07 3.60
C ASN A 158 5.37 16.46 4.09
N ILE A 159 5.57 17.42 3.19
CA ILE A 159 5.85 18.82 3.55
C ILE A 159 4.68 19.39 4.36
N ILE A 160 3.44 19.18 3.92
CA ILE A 160 2.25 19.63 4.64
C ILE A 160 2.18 19.01 6.04
N THR A 161 2.39 17.69 6.15
CA THR A 161 2.20 16.97 7.43
C THR A 161 3.32 17.20 8.43
N HIS A 162 4.58 17.24 7.98
CA HIS A 162 5.73 17.27 8.86
C HIS A 162 6.33 18.66 9.05
N GLN A 163 6.07 19.59 8.12
CA GLN A 163 6.59 20.96 8.16
C GLN A 163 5.49 22.02 8.26
N PHE A 164 4.20 21.60 8.41
CA PHE A 164 3.06 22.51 8.36
C PHE A 164 3.05 23.40 7.11
N ASP A 165 3.65 22.88 6.01
CA ASP A 165 3.76 23.55 4.72
C ASP A 165 4.62 24.85 4.75
N PHE A 166 5.51 24.99 5.73
CA PHE A 166 6.46 26.08 5.77
C PHE A 166 7.70 25.78 4.94
N ASP A 167 8.17 26.79 4.21
CA ASP A 167 9.52 26.78 3.66
C ASP A 167 10.53 27.04 4.78
N LEU A 168 11.10 25.96 5.31
CA LEU A 168 12.09 26.04 6.39
C LEU A 168 13.46 26.55 5.94
N SER A 169 13.70 26.68 4.62
CA SER A 169 14.92 27.25 4.06
C SER A 169 14.88 28.76 3.98
N SER A 170 13.70 29.38 4.01
CA SER A 170 13.52 30.82 3.97
C SER A 170 13.60 31.44 5.36
N SER A 171 14.28 32.59 5.46
CA SER A 171 14.39 33.34 6.73
C SER A 171 13.04 33.89 7.20
N GLY A 172 12.01 33.90 6.37
CA GLY A 172 10.70 34.50 6.61
C GLY A 172 9.62 33.50 7.07
N LEU A 173 9.89 32.23 7.18
CA LEU A 173 8.91 31.15 7.49
C LEU A 173 7.60 31.33 6.69
N VAL A 174 7.73 31.38 5.37
CA VAL A 174 6.59 31.53 4.47
C VAL A 174 5.95 30.17 4.22
N ARG A 175 4.62 30.09 4.31
CA ARG A 175 3.88 28.88 3.92
C ARG A 175 3.71 28.81 2.41
N HIS A 176 3.88 27.60 1.85
CA HIS A 176 3.64 27.36 0.42
C HIS A 176 2.16 27.60 0.08
N LYS A 177 1.92 28.18 -1.09
CA LYS A 177 0.58 28.34 -1.64
C LYS A 177 0.37 27.30 -2.74
N HIS A 178 -0.72 26.58 -2.65
CA HIS A 178 -1.07 25.55 -3.61
C HIS A 178 -2.18 26.04 -4.55
N LYS A 179 -2.04 25.69 -5.83
CA LYS A 179 -3.10 25.88 -6.82
C LYS A 179 -4.15 24.78 -6.61
N LYS A 180 -5.43 25.17 -6.63
CA LYS A 180 -6.55 24.21 -6.49
C LYS A 180 -6.48 23.12 -7.54
N GLU A 181 -6.22 23.49 -8.78
CA GLU A 181 -6.12 22.57 -9.92
C GLU A 181 -5.03 21.52 -9.72
N LEU A 182 -3.90 21.90 -9.12
CA LEU A 182 -2.80 20.95 -8.83
C LEU A 182 -3.19 19.96 -7.73
N ILE A 183 -3.78 20.46 -6.64
CA ILE A 183 -4.20 19.60 -5.53
C ILE A 183 -5.35 18.66 -5.96
N ASP A 184 -6.29 19.16 -6.76
CA ASP A 184 -7.36 18.35 -7.32
C ASP A 184 -6.80 17.25 -8.23
N ASP A 185 -5.89 17.59 -9.15
CA ASP A 185 -5.20 16.60 -10.00
C ASP A 185 -4.47 15.53 -9.17
N TYR A 186 -3.78 15.94 -8.10
CA TYR A 186 -3.13 14.99 -7.18
C TYR A 186 -4.12 14.05 -6.50
N CYS A 187 -5.20 14.60 -5.98
CA CYS A 187 -6.25 13.81 -5.33
C CYS A 187 -6.94 12.86 -6.33
N VAL A 188 -7.21 13.30 -7.56
CA VAL A 188 -7.77 12.46 -8.63
C VAL A 188 -6.84 11.29 -8.93
N LYS A 189 -5.53 11.53 -9.09
CA LYS A 189 -4.54 10.48 -9.36
C LYS A 189 -4.42 9.47 -8.21
N VAL A 190 -4.54 9.91 -6.96
CA VAL A 190 -4.56 8.99 -5.81
C VAL A 190 -5.82 8.11 -5.84
N VAL A 191 -6.97 8.66 -6.19
CA VAL A 191 -8.22 7.88 -6.34
C VAL A 191 -8.13 6.90 -7.51
N GLU A 192 -7.56 7.30 -8.65
CA GLU A 192 -7.31 6.42 -9.80
C GLU A 192 -6.40 5.26 -9.43
N LEU A 193 -5.30 5.55 -8.73
CA LEU A 193 -4.41 4.52 -8.18
C LEU A 193 -5.16 3.55 -7.28
N ALA A 194 -5.98 4.05 -6.37
CA ALA A 194 -6.79 3.24 -5.47
C ALA A 194 -7.73 2.30 -6.23
N LYS A 195 -8.47 2.81 -7.22
CA LYS A 195 -9.38 2.03 -8.07
C LYS A 195 -8.64 0.97 -8.86
N THR A 196 -7.50 1.34 -9.44
CA THR A 196 -6.68 0.43 -10.24
C THR A 196 -6.10 -0.68 -9.37
N PHE A 197 -5.60 -0.36 -8.19
CA PHE A 197 -5.07 -1.35 -7.25
C PHE A 197 -6.14 -2.38 -6.87
N VAL A 198 -7.35 -1.93 -6.49
CA VAL A 198 -8.48 -2.82 -6.16
C VAL A 198 -8.84 -3.71 -7.35
N LYS A 199 -8.91 -3.15 -8.57
CA LYS A 199 -9.20 -3.91 -9.79
C LYS A 199 -8.16 -5.00 -10.05
N CYS A 200 -6.87 -4.70 -9.90
CA CYS A 200 -5.80 -5.69 -10.06
C CYS A 200 -5.92 -6.81 -9.02
N VAL A 201 -6.16 -6.47 -7.75
CA VAL A 201 -6.36 -7.46 -6.69
C VAL A 201 -7.60 -8.33 -6.96
N GLU A 202 -8.71 -7.74 -7.38
CA GLU A 202 -9.93 -8.46 -7.72
C GLU A 202 -9.71 -9.47 -8.86
N GLN A 203 -8.98 -9.06 -9.90
CA GLN A 203 -8.65 -9.95 -11.02
C GLN A 203 -7.85 -11.18 -10.58
N LYS A 204 -6.90 -11.00 -9.65
CA LYS A 204 -6.08 -12.09 -9.14
C LYS A 204 -6.86 -13.05 -8.23
N ILE A 205 -7.71 -12.54 -7.36
CA ILE A 205 -8.56 -13.37 -6.49
C ILE A 205 -9.57 -14.21 -7.30
N LYS A 206 -10.01 -13.71 -8.47
CA LYS A 206 -10.96 -14.44 -9.35
C LYS A 206 -10.31 -15.53 -10.20
N GLN A 207 -8.99 -15.64 -10.22
CA GLN A 207 -8.31 -16.75 -10.89
C GLN A 207 -8.62 -18.06 -10.18
N PRO A 208 -8.54 -19.23 -10.87
CA PRO A 208 -8.62 -20.53 -10.22
C PRO A 208 -7.57 -20.66 -9.12
N LYS A 209 -7.90 -21.38 -8.05
CA LYS A 209 -6.88 -21.73 -7.05
C LYS A 209 -5.80 -22.60 -7.71
N LEU A 210 -4.58 -22.36 -7.30
CA LEU A 210 -3.45 -23.17 -7.77
C LEU A 210 -3.48 -24.54 -7.10
N ASP A 211 -3.57 -25.60 -7.93
CA ASP A 211 -3.75 -26.97 -7.47
C ASP A 211 -2.54 -27.53 -6.69
N ASN A 212 -1.37 -26.93 -6.86
CA ASN A 212 -0.14 -27.41 -6.25
C ASN A 212 0.65 -26.25 -5.64
N PHE A 213 0.26 -25.84 -4.45
CA PHE A 213 1.20 -25.14 -3.59
C PHE A 213 2.17 -26.20 -3.04
N ARG A 214 3.25 -26.49 -3.78
CA ARG A 214 4.34 -27.34 -3.26
C ARG A 214 4.85 -26.66 -1.99
N ASP A 215 4.94 -27.43 -0.92
CA ASP A 215 5.48 -26.96 0.33
C ASP A 215 6.83 -26.29 0.09
N ILE A 216 6.93 -25.04 0.49
CA ILE A 216 8.13 -24.21 0.29
C ILE A 216 9.28 -24.78 1.10
N LEU A 217 8.95 -25.50 2.16
CA LEU A 217 9.89 -26.10 3.09
C LEU A 217 9.49 -27.57 3.25
N GLU A 218 10.22 -28.47 2.63
CA GLU A 218 10.26 -29.87 3.04
C GLU A 218 11.37 -30.02 4.08
N ILE A 219 11.03 -30.59 5.22
CA ILE A 219 12.01 -31.02 6.21
C ILE A 219 12.16 -32.53 5.98
N ASP A 220 13.34 -32.95 5.60
CA ASP A 220 13.61 -34.38 5.47
C ASP A 220 13.74 -35.05 6.85
N ASP A 221 13.83 -36.41 6.82
CA ASP A 221 13.84 -37.23 8.03
C ASP A 221 15.07 -36.94 8.95
N ASP A 222 16.09 -36.24 8.46
CA ASP A 222 17.29 -35.86 9.23
C ASP A 222 17.21 -34.42 9.77
N GLY A 223 16.12 -33.70 9.49
CA GLY A 223 15.90 -32.33 9.94
C GLY A 223 16.52 -31.26 9.03
N SER A 224 17.02 -31.64 7.85
CA SER A 224 17.51 -30.69 6.85
C SER A 224 16.35 -30.03 6.10
N VAL A 225 16.46 -28.73 5.91
CA VAL A 225 15.47 -27.95 5.16
C VAL A 225 15.76 -28.05 3.67
N ILE A 226 14.90 -28.72 2.93
CA ILE A 226 14.97 -28.79 1.47
C ILE A 226 14.14 -27.66 0.88
N PHE A 227 14.80 -26.79 0.10
CA PHE A 227 14.11 -25.82 -0.72
C PHE A 227 13.78 -26.46 -2.07
N ASN A 228 12.52 -26.73 -2.36
CA ASN A 228 12.09 -27.15 -3.68
C ASN A 228 12.17 -25.94 -4.64
N TYR A 229 13.11 -26.02 -5.60
CA TYR A 229 13.37 -25.04 -6.65
C TYR A 229 12.42 -25.21 -7.83
#